data_9c5830a5763038b2b9443e2ecc264007
#
_entry.id   9c5830a5763038b2b9443e2ecc264007
#
_cell.length_a   1.000
_cell.length_b   1.000
_cell.length_c   1.000
_cell.angle_alpha   90.00
_cell.angle_beta   90.00
_cell.angle_gamma   90.00
#
_symmetry.space_group_name_H-M   'P 1'
#
loop_
_entity.id
_entity.type
_entity.pdbx_description
1 polymer ?
#
loop_
_entity_poly.entity_id
_entity_poly.type
_entity_poly.pdbx_seq_one_letter_code
_entity_poly.pdbx_strand_id
1 'polypeptide(L)'
;MKQKKNNVAIIGGGIVGSLLALILGLNGLKITVIDRQKKDKLFSKNHYVKSYALNQGSSNLLNILNIWDIIKTKSQPIDKILLKQGSSISSIQPFELIFSNDYSKNNYLFHMIEEIYLKKAIVEKIDKCPNIEYLYSSNVVEQFIDKNSTKLVLDNGQIIYSDLIVGSDGYPSSSAKKAGIQHINYSYNQSSIVGIFKHEIPHESEAVQIFLPSGPLAILPLSGNRSSFVWTNETNEAVRIFNLNDLNFLNELNTAFQNRRGQIQLESKKSMFPISLTIPKKVIKERFVIIGDTAHKIHPIAGQGLNLGIRDVAALAEVLILSRRLGEDIGSKLVLNKYSKWRNLDVTSVVFFTNFANKIFSNDNFLKKFATGIGFKLLNESKTIKNYFISEASGLSGDIPKLLKGCKL
;
A
#
# COMPACT_ATOMS: atom_id res chain seq x y z
N MET A 1 -7.28 -18.37 37.91
CA MET A 1 -7.81 -18.33 36.53
C MET A 1 -6.64 -18.50 35.57
N LYS A 2 -6.62 -19.54 34.70
CA LYS A 2 -5.61 -19.64 33.64
C LYS A 2 -5.82 -18.45 32.68
N GLN A 3 -4.88 -17.52 32.64
CA GLN A 3 -4.92 -16.39 31.71
C GLN A 3 -4.99 -16.92 30.28
N LYS A 4 -5.99 -16.48 29.54
CA LYS A 4 -6.20 -16.88 28.12
C LYS A 4 -5.00 -16.36 27.31
N LYS A 5 -4.08 -17.24 26.92
CA LYS A 5 -2.92 -16.89 26.11
C LYS A 5 -3.32 -16.91 24.64
N ASN A 6 -3.07 -15.83 23.94
CA ASN A 6 -3.23 -15.72 22.50
C ASN A 6 -1.99 -16.24 21.77
N ASN A 7 -2.13 -16.68 20.53
CA ASN A 7 -0.96 -17.03 19.73
C ASN A 7 -0.28 -15.77 19.20
N VAL A 8 -1.07 -14.81 18.68
CA VAL A 8 -0.54 -13.58 18.09
C VAL A 8 -1.34 -12.36 18.57
N ALA A 9 -0.65 -11.32 19.00
CA ALA A 9 -1.20 -9.99 19.21
C ALA A 9 -0.76 -9.06 18.06
N ILE A 10 -1.71 -8.42 17.41
CA ILE A 10 -1.46 -7.50 16.28
C ILE A 10 -1.77 -6.08 16.73
N ILE A 11 -0.76 -5.21 16.70
CA ILE A 11 -0.92 -3.79 17.05
C ILE A 11 -1.11 -3.00 15.75
N GLY A 12 -2.32 -2.46 15.57
CA GLY A 12 -2.77 -1.76 14.37
C GLY A 12 -3.70 -2.62 13.51
N GLY A 13 -4.99 -2.23 13.49
CA GLY A 13 -6.06 -2.88 12.75
C GLY A 13 -6.36 -2.22 11.39
N GLY A 14 -5.34 -1.66 10.75
CA GLY A 14 -5.42 -1.23 9.36
C GLY A 14 -5.65 -2.41 8.40
N ILE A 15 -5.71 -2.16 7.09
CA ILE A 15 -5.92 -3.21 6.07
C ILE A 15 -4.91 -4.35 6.25
N VAL A 16 -3.63 -4.03 6.41
CA VAL A 16 -2.53 -5.01 6.49
C VAL A 16 -2.66 -5.88 7.75
N GLY A 17 -2.82 -5.27 8.93
CA GLY A 17 -2.98 -6.00 10.19
C GLY A 17 -4.24 -6.84 10.23
N SER A 18 -5.35 -6.31 9.70
CA SER A 18 -6.63 -7.02 9.63
C SER A 18 -6.60 -8.21 8.66
N LEU A 19 -5.94 -8.08 7.51
CA LEU A 19 -5.74 -9.21 6.59
C LEU A 19 -4.89 -10.32 7.22
N LEU A 20 -3.80 -9.96 7.92
CA LEU A 20 -3.00 -10.94 8.64
C LEU A 20 -3.82 -11.66 9.71
N ALA A 21 -4.58 -10.90 10.52
CA ALA A 21 -5.47 -11.45 11.53
C ALA A 21 -6.44 -12.46 10.94
N LEU A 22 -7.08 -12.11 9.82
CA LEU A 22 -8.07 -12.97 9.16
C LEU A 22 -7.42 -14.27 8.66
N ILE A 23 -6.26 -14.21 7.99
CA ILE A 23 -5.58 -15.40 7.48
C ILE A 23 -5.16 -16.31 8.62
N LEU A 24 -4.54 -15.76 9.68
CA LEU A 24 -4.09 -16.55 10.82
C LEU A 24 -5.28 -17.14 11.59
N GLY A 25 -6.34 -16.37 11.81
CA GLY A 25 -7.55 -16.81 12.50
C GLY A 25 -8.28 -17.93 11.75
N LEU A 26 -8.40 -17.85 10.42
CA LEU A 26 -8.96 -18.90 9.57
C LEU A 26 -8.12 -20.18 9.60
N ASN A 27 -6.82 -20.09 9.91
CA ASN A 27 -5.93 -21.23 10.10
C ASN A 27 -5.81 -21.68 11.58
N GLY A 28 -6.77 -21.29 12.44
CA GLY A 28 -6.92 -21.79 13.80
C GLY A 28 -5.98 -21.16 14.84
N LEU A 29 -5.30 -20.05 14.53
CA LEU A 29 -4.56 -19.30 15.54
C LEU A 29 -5.52 -18.36 16.30
N LYS A 30 -5.31 -18.21 17.61
CA LYS A 30 -6.02 -17.22 18.44
C LYS A 30 -5.32 -15.87 18.30
N ILE A 31 -6.05 -14.89 17.81
CA ILE A 31 -5.53 -13.56 17.47
C ILE A 31 -6.24 -12.50 18.30
N THR A 32 -5.48 -11.54 18.83
CA THR A 32 -6.02 -10.29 19.33
C THR A 32 -5.51 -9.15 18.48
N VAL A 33 -6.42 -8.38 17.86
CA VAL A 33 -6.09 -7.15 17.15
C VAL A 33 -6.39 -5.96 18.07
N ILE A 34 -5.44 -5.05 18.19
CA ILE A 34 -5.55 -3.85 19.03
C ILE A 34 -5.48 -2.63 18.13
N ASP A 35 -6.54 -1.82 18.10
CA ASP A 35 -6.58 -0.60 17.31
C ASP A 35 -7.10 0.59 18.12
N ARG A 36 -6.44 1.75 17.94
CA ARG A 36 -6.84 3.01 18.57
C ARG A 36 -8.11 3.64 18.01
N GLN A 37 -8.52 3.21 16.81
CA GLN A 37 -9.70 3.76 16.13
C GLN A 37 -10.99 3.15 16.70
N LYS A 38 -12.04 3.95 16.78
CA LYS A 38 -13.40 3.48 17.08
C LYS A 38 -13.98 2.72 15.89
N LYS A 39 -14.76 1.65 16.16
CA LYS A 39 -15.39 0.86 15.09
C LYS A 39 -16.22 1.74 14.13
N ASP A 40 -16.98 2.69 14.65
CA ASP A 40 -17.85 3.58 13.86
C ASP A 40 -17.06 4.50 12.93
N LYS A 41 -15.87 4.94 13.35
CA LYS A 41 -15.00 5.78 12.52
C LYS A 41 -14.40 5.02 11.34
N LEU A 42 -14.29 3.68 11.42
CA LEU A 42 -13.84 2.85 10.30
C LEU A 42 -14.77 2.91 9.08
N PHE A 43 -16.00 3.38 9.24
CA PHE A 43 -17.05 3.37 8.20
C PHE A 43 -17.55 4.75 7.81
N SER A 44 -17.00 5.82 8.38
CA SER A 44 -17.41 7.19 8.09
C SER A 44 -16.86 7.66 6.74
N LYS A 45 -17.74 7.95 5.77
CA LYS A 45 -17.37 8.45 4.44
C LYS A 45 -16.56 9.75 4.47
N ASN A 46 -16.75 10.58 5.51
CA ASN A 46 -16.10 11.90 5.61
C ASN A 46 -14.58 11.84 5.91
N HIS A 47 -14.03 10.66 6.17
CA HIS A 47 -12.61 10.48 6.55
C HIS A 47 -11.77 9.79 5.47
N TYR A 48 -12.37 9.29 4.38
CA TYR A 48 -11.66 8.47 3.42
C TYR A 48 -11.52 9.17 2.07
N VAL A 49 -10.30 9.62 1.82
CA VAL A 49 -9.87 10.15 0.52
C VAL A 49 -8.95 9.15 -0.20
N LYS A 50 -8.65 8.02 0.50
CA LYS A 50 -7.66 7.06 -0.01
C LYS A 50 -8.32 6.03 -0.90
N SER A 51 -7.69 5.79 -2.03
CA SER A 51 -7.94 4.68 -2.93
C SER A 51 -6.63 3.95 -3.23
N TYR A 52 -6.75 2.68 -3.56
CA TYR A 52 -5.60 1.81 -3.79
C TYR A 52 -5.71 1.11 -5.14
N ALA A 53 -4.60 1.03 -5.86
CA ALA A 53 -4.46 0.20 -7.04
C ALA A 53 -4.01 -1.20 -6.59
N LEU A 54 -4.94 -2.15 -6.57
CA LEU A 54 -4.65 -3.54 -6.23
C LEU A 54 -4.08 -4.25 -7.45
N ASN A 55 -2.90 -4.83 -7.30
CA ASN A 55 -2.29 -5.66 -8.32
C ASN A 55 -2.86 -7.08 -8.30
N GLN A 56 -2.50 -7.90 -9.29
CA GLN A 56 -3.00 -9.26 -9.44
C GLN A 56 -2.72 -10.14 -8.22
N GLY A 57 -1.51 -10.07 -7.66
CA GLY A 57 -1.15 -10.85 -6.46
C GLY A 57 -2.05 -10.48 -5.28
N SER A 58 -2.30 -9.20 -5.04
CA SER A 58 -3.20 -8.73 -4.00
C SER A 58 -4.64 -9.18 -4.24
N SER A 59 -5.13 -9.11 -5.48
CA SER A 59 -6.46 -9.58 -5.85
C SER A 59 -6.62 -11.09 -5.66
N ASN A 60 -5.60 -11.88 -5.95
CA ASN A 60 -5.59 -13.33 -5.72
C ASN A 60 -5.75 -13.66 -4.23
N LEU A 61 -5.01 -12.97 -3.34
CA LEU A 61 -5.13 -13.15 -1.89
C LEU A 61 -6.55 -12.80 -1.41
N LEU A 62 -7.09 -11.66 -1.87
CA LEU A 62 -8.45 -11.25 -1.50
C LEU A 62 -9.52 -12.23 -2.01
N ASN A 63 -9.28 -12.86 -3.16
CA ASN A 63 -10.16 -13.89 -3.70
C ASN A 63 -10.17 -15.16 -2.84
N ILE A 64 -9.00 -15.63 -2.40
CA ILE A 64 -8.89 -16.78 -1.47
C ILE A 64 -9.65 -16.53 -0.17
N LEU A 65 -9.64 -15.29 0.33
CA LEU A 65 -10.37 -14.89 1.53
C LEU A 65 -11.86 -14.65 1.29
N ASN A 66 -12.35 -14.84 0.07
CA ASN A 66 -13.71 -14.49 -0.37
C ASN A 66 -14.10 -13.03 -0.06
N ILE A 67 -13.11 -12.13 -0.10
CA ILE A 67 -13.31 -10.68 0.02
C ILE A 67 -13.56 -10.08 -1.36
N TRP A 68 -12.91 -10.62 -2.41
CA TRP A 68 -13.01 -10.12 -3.76
C TRP A 68 -14.44 -10.02 -4.26
N ASP A 69 -15.27 -11.05 -4.04
CA ASP A 69 -16.68 -11.05 -4.44
C ASP A 69 -17.51 -9.94 -3.80
N ILE A 70 -17.12 -9.48 -2.62
CA ILE A 70 -17.82 -8.39 -1.92
C ILE A 70 -17.46 -7.04 -2.55
N ILE A 71 -16.18 -6.86 -2.97
CA ILE A 71 -15.67 -5.57 -3.40
C ILE A 71 -15.61 -5.39 -4.92
N LYS A 72 -15.70 -6.45 -5.73
CA LYS A 72 -15.54 -6.38 -7.20
C LYS A 72 -16.48 -5.39 -7.86
N THR A 73 -17.72 -5.27 -7.40
CA THR A 73 -18.72 -4.33 -7.93
C THR A 73 -18.44 -2.86 -7.57
N LYS A 74 -17.55 -2.62 -6.60
CA LYS A 74 -17.10 -1.30 -6.17
C LYS A 74 -15.68 -0.98 -6.63
N SER A 75 -15.01 -1.94 -7.28
CA SER A 75 -13.69 -1.75 -7.86
C SER A 75 -13.81 -1.28 -9.31
N GLN A 76 -12.82 -0.52 -9.75
CA GLN A 76 -12.68 -0.05 -11.12
C GLN A 76 -11.45 -0.72 -11.75
N PRO A 77 -11.60 -1.54 -12.80
CA PRO A 77 -10.44 -2.08 -13.51
C PRO A 77 -9.64 -0.95 -14.19
N ILE A 78 -8.33 -1.14 -14.26
CA ILE A 78 -7.41 -0.34 -15.07
C ILE A 78 -6.95 -1.20 -16.22
N ASP A 79 -7.34 -0.83 -17.42
CA ASP A 79 -7.03 -1.55 -18.65
C ASP A 79 -5.83 -0.92 -19.35
N LYS A 80 -5.59 0.36 -19.10
CA LYS A 80 -4.57 1.15 -19.77
C LYS A 80 -3.88 2.07 -18.76
N ILE A 81 -2.56 2.12 -18.80
CA ILE A 81 -1.75 3.08 -18.07
C ILE A 81 -0.99 3.93 -19.07
N LEU A 82 -1.23 5.23 -19.00
CA LEU A 82 -0.54 6.23 -19.79
C LEU A 82 0.49 6.96 -18.93
N LEU A 83 1.77 6.82 -19.26
CA LEU A 83 2.84 7.62 -18.70
C LEU A 83 3.21 8.72 -19.67
N LYS A 84 3.18 9.98 -19.23
CA LYS A 84 3.41 11.14 -20.10
C LYS A 84 4.30 12.16 -19.42
N GLN A 85 5.15 12.80 -20.22
CA GLN A 85 5.86 13.99 -19.75
C GLN A 85 4.94 15.21 -19.87
N GLY A 86 4.80 15.99 -18.81
CA GLY A 86 4.15 17.29 -18.83
C GLY A 86 5.07 18.33 -19.49
N SER A 87 4.52 19.16 -20.35
CA SER A 87 5.26 20.21 -21.04
C SER A 87 5.77 21.29 -20.07
N SER A 88 7.08 21.44 -19.94
CA SER A 88 7.69 22.75 -19.80
C SER A 88 8.07 23.23 -21.20
N ILE A 89 7.91 24.50 -21.44
CA ILE A 89 8.14 25.37 -22.60
C ILE A 89 9.30 25.01 -23.59
N SER A 90 9.71 23.77 -23.73
CA SER A 90 10.78 23.38 -24.66
C SER A 90 10.29 22.47 -25.78
N SER A 91 10.71 22.81 -26.96
CA SER A 91 10.50 22.24 -28.32
C SER A 91 10.79 20.74 -28.51
N ILE A 92 10.84 19.93 -27.46
CA ILE A 92 11.06 18.49 -27.54
C ILE A 92 9.71 17.81 -27.43
N GLN A 93 9.37 16.94 -28.38
CA GLN A 93 8.14 16.14 -28.32
C GLN A 93 8.07 15.39 -26.98
N PRO A 94 6.99 15.58 -26.19
CA PRO A 94 6.84 14.90 -24.92
C PRO A 94 6.74 13.39 -25.16
N PHE A 95 7.47 12.59 -24.39
CA PHE A 95 7.33 11.15 -24.48
C PHE A 95 5.96 10.69 -23.98
N GLU A 96 5.46 9.65 -24.60
CA GLU A 96 4.25 8.96 -24.18
C GLU A 96 4.53 7.45 -24.22
N LEU A 97 4.28 6.78 -23.08
CA LEU A 97 4.44 5.34 -22.96
C LEU A 97 3.12 4.74 -22.48
N ILE A 98 2.62 3.79 -23.25
CA ILE A 98 1.35 3.14 -22.98
C ILE A 98 1.60 1.68 -22.58
N PHE A 99 1.00 1.28 -21.46
CA PHE A 99 0.84 -0.11 -21.08
C PHE A 99 -0.63 -0.48 -21.21
N SER A 100 -0.94 -1.57 -21.92
CA SER A 100 -2.29 -2.05 -22.15
C SER A 100 -2.45 -3.51 -21.75
N ASN A 101 -3.68 -3.97 -21.68
CA ASN A 101 -4.04 -5.34 -21.33
C ASN A 101 -3.46 -6.40 -22.25
N ASP A 102 -3.11 -6.04 -23.51
CA ASP A 102 -2.55 -6.97 -24.48
C ASP A 102 -1.31 -7.71 -23.97
N TYR A 103 -0.74 -7.22 -22.88
CA TYR A 103 0.44 -7.79 -22.20
C TYR A 103 0.10 -8.56 -20.93
N SER A 104 -1.15 -8.53 -20.43
CA SER A 104 -1.57 -9.22 -19.21
C SER A 104 -2.35 -10.49 -19.54
N LYS A 105 -2.09 -11.59 -18.80
CA LYS A 105 -2.87 -12.84 -18.90
C LYS A 105 -4.30 -12.69 -18.39
N ASN A 106 -4.58 -11.63 -17.63
CA ASN A 106 -5.88 -11.31 -17.06
C ASN A 106 -6.31 -9.97 -17.64
N ASN A 107 -7.48 -9.83 -18.12
CA ASN A 107 -8.03 -8.68 -18.86
C ASN A 107 -7.92 -7.29 -18.18
N TYR A 108 -7.03 -7.09 -17.20
CA TYR A 108 -6.77 -5.83 -16.50
C TYR A 108 -5.37 -5.80 -15.90
N LEU A 109 -4.80 -4.60 -15.71
CA LEU A 109 -3.49 -4.38 -15.10
C LEU A 109 -3.59 -4.26 -13.58
N PHE A 110 -4.57 -3.50 -13.09
CA PHE A 110 -4.87 -3.25 -11.69
C PHE A 110 -6.38 -3.09 -11.49
N HIS A 111 -6.79 -3.15 -10.22
CA HIS A 111 -8.12 -2.72 -9.80
C HIS A 111 -8.01 -1.57 -8.80
N MET A 112 -8.64 -0.44 -9.10
CA MET A 112 -8.80 0.63 -8.12
C MET A 112 -9.92 0.32 -7.16
N ILE A 113 -9.68 0.53 -5.88
CA ILE A 113 -10.66 0.39 -4.80
C ILE A 113 -10.54 1.50 -3.77
N GLU A 114 -11.65 2.08 -3.37
CA GLU A 114 -11.67 3.02 -2.26
C GLU A 114 -11.48 2.27 -0.92
N GLU A 115 -10.65 2.83 -0.04
CA GLU A 115 -10.28 2.21 1.25
C GLU A 115 -11.47 1.73 2.06
N ILE A 116 -12.55 2.50 2.05
CA ILE A 116 -13.76 2.21 2.84
C ILE A 116 -14.40 0.88 2.47
N TYR A 117 -14.47 0.54 1.17
CA TYR A 117 -15.09 -0.72 0.72
C TYR A 117 -14.23 -1.91 1.10
N LEU A 118 -12.91 -1.79 0.95
CA LEU A 118 -11.98 -2.84 1.32
C LEU A 118 -11.99 -3.09 2.83
N LYS A 119 -11.95 -2.04 3.65
CA LYS A 119 -12.02 -2.17 5.11
C LYS A 119 -13.33 -2.80 5.58
N LYS A 120 -14.47 -2.37 5.02
CA LYS A 120 -15.78 -2.96 5.37
C LYS A 120 -15.80 -4.45 5.10
N ALA A 121 -15.37 -4.88 3.93
CA ALA A 121 -15.35 -6.29 3.54
C ALA A 121 -14.42 -7.13 4.45
N ILE A 122 -13.26 -6.59 4.84
CA ILE A 122 -12.35 -7.27 5.76
C ILE A 122 -12.97 -7.41 7.16
N VAL A 123 -13.53 -6.32 7.71
CA VAL A 123 -14.16 -6.36 9.05
C VAL A 123 -15.35 -7.30 9.08
N GLU A 124 -16.18 -7.34 8.04
CA GLU A 124 -17.28 -8.30 7.92
C GLU A 124 -16.80 -9.76 7.99
N LYS A 125 -15.64 -10.07 7.43
CA LYS A 125 -15.05 -11.41 7.53
C LYS A 125 -14.43 -11.67 8.90
N ILE A 126 -13.82 -10.66 9.53
CA ILE A 126 -13.26 -10.77 10.88
C ILE A 126 -14.38 -11.01 11.91
N ASP A 127 -15.48 -10.28 11.84
CA ASP A 127 -16.60 -10.42 12.78
C ASP A 127 -17.22 -11.85 12.74
N LYS A 128 -17.03 -12.58 11.64
CA LYS A 128 -17.47 -13.99 11.48
C LYS A 128 -16.42 -15.02 11.90
N CYS A 129 -15.20 -14.61 12.28
CA CYS A 129 -14.11 -15.51 12.64
C CYS A 129 -13.95 -15.63 14.17
N PRO A 130 -14.32 -16.76 14.78
CA PRO A 130 -14.34 -16.91 16.24
C PRO A 130 -12.94 -16.89 16.88
N ASN A 131 -11.90 -17.05 16.10
CA ASN A 131 -10.52 -17.06 16.58
C ASN A 131 -9.91 -15.65 16.67
N ILE A 132 -10.67 -14.61 16.31
CA ILE A 132 -10.16 -13.22 16.32
C ILE A 132 -10.96 -12.40 17.34
N GLU A 133 -10.24 -11.81 18.27
CA GLU A 133 -10.74 -10.79 19.18
C GLU A 133 -10.23 -9.43 18.69
N TYR A 134 -11.15 -8.49 18.44
CA TYR A 134 -10.77 -7.16 17.96
C TYR A 134 -11.09 -6.09 19.00
N LEU A 135 -10.05 -5.48 19.55
CA LEU A 135 -10.14 -4.45 20.58
C LEU A 135 -10.03 -3.06 19.93
N TYR A 136 -11.17 -2.44 19.72
CA TYR A 136 -11.27 -1.07 19.23
C TYR A 136 -11.03 -0.06 20.36
N SER A 137 -10.67 1.18 19.99
CA SER A 137 -10.45 2.28 20.94
C SER A 137 -9.43 1.93 22.04
N SER A 138 -8.43 1.14 21.73
CA SER A 138 -7.46 0.61 22.68
C SER A 138 -6.03 0.95 22.23
N ASN A 139 -5.22 1.45 23.16
CA ASN A 139 -3.81 1.76 22.91
C ASN A 139 -2.91 0.89 23.80
N VAL A 140 -1.80 0.44 23.21
CA VAL A 140 -0.75 -0.25 23.96
C VAL A 140 0.12 0.79 24.67
N VAL A 141 0.08 0.80 26.01
CA VAL A 141 0.92 1.70 26.83
C VAL A 141 2.25 1.08 27.16
N GLU A 142 2.30 -0.24 27.46
CA GLU A 142 3.54 -0.96 27.75
C GLU A 142 3.63 -2.24 26.91
N GLN A 143 4.87 -2.63 26.58
CA GLN A 143 5.18 -3.80 25.77
C GLN A 143 6.40 -4.49 26.35
N PHE A 144 6.21 -5.72 26.84
CA PHE A 144 7.26 -6.58 27.37
C PHE A 144 7.44 -7.79 26.47
N ILE A 145 8.68 -8.15 26.24
CA ILE A 145 9.06 -9.27 25.38
C ILE A 145 10.09 -10.10 26.13
N ASP A 146 9.69 -11.31 26.51
CA ASP A 146 10.55 -12.29 27.14
C ASP A 146 10.90 -13.42 26.17
N LYS A 147 11.78 -14.36 26.61
CA LYS A 147 12.15 -15.52 25.76
C LYS A 147 10.97 -16.41 25.38
N ASN A 148 9.97 -16.56 26.26
CA ASN A 148 8.90 -17.54 26.12
C ASN A 148 7.51 -16.93 25.85
N SER A 149 7.33 -15.62 26.05
CA SER A 149 6.03 -14.97 25.91
C SER A 149 6.18 -13.46 25.75
N THR A 150 5.08 -12.84 25.39
CA THR A 150 4.95 -11.39 25.34
C THR A 150 3.80 -10.93 26.22
N LYS A 151 3.90 -9.72 26.75
CA LYS A 151 2.87 -9.06 27.54
C LYS A 151 2.64 -7.65 27.00
N LEU A 152 1.40 -7.32 26.72
CA LEU A 152 0.97 -5.96 26.37
C LEU A 152 0.05 -5.45 27.48
N VAL A 153 0.24 -4.20 27.88
CA VAL A 153 -0.67 -3.48 28.79
C VAL A 153 -1.37 -2.41 27.98
N LEU A 154 -2.69 -2.39 28.03
CA LEU A 154 -3.52 -1.41 27.36
C LEU A 154 -3.83 -0.21 28.26
N ASP A 155 -4.26 0.89 27.65
CA ASP A 155 -4.64 2.14 28.35
C ASP A 155 -5.82 1.98 29.33
N ASN A 156 -6.65 0.97 29.15
CA ASN A 156 -7.75 0.60 30.07
C ASN A 156 -7.31 -0.37 31.18
N GLY A 157 -6.02 -0.67 31.30
CA GLY A 157 -5.45 -1.60 32.30
C GLY A 157 -5.56 -3.09 31.91
N GLN A 158 -6.20 -3.44 30.78
CA GLN A 158 -6.27 -4.81 30.31
C GLN A 158 -4.87 -5.33 29.92
N ILE A 159 -4.58 -6.58 30.30
CA ILE A 159 -3.31 -7.25 29.97
C ILE A 159 -3.55 -8.36 28.96
N ILE A 160 -2.74 -8.38 27.90
CA ILE A 160 -2.78 -9.39 26.82
C ILE A 160 -1.45 -10.13 26.80
N TYR A 161 -1.52 -11.47 26.87
CA TYR A 161 -0.37 -12.36 26.70
C TYR A 161 -0.42 -13.02 25.33
N SER A 162 0.73 -13.11 24.65
CA SER A 162 0.83 -13.80 23.36
C SER A 162 2.19 -14.48 23.16
N ASP A 163 2.28 -15.33 22.14
CA ASP A 163 3.54 -15.94 21.72
C ASP A 163 4.36 -14.99 20.84
N LEU A 164 3.65 -14.15 20.07
CA LEU A 164 4.22 -13.21 19.10
C LEU A 164 3.44 -11.89 19.08
N ILE A 165 4.15 -10.78 18.96
CA ILE A 165 3.59 -9.46 18.66
C ILE A 165 3.91 -9.11 17.21
N VAL A 166 2.91 -8.63 16.47
CA VAL A 166 3.06 -8.05 15.13
C VAL A 166 2.75 -6.56 15.17
N GLY A 167 3.71 -5.73 14.81
CA GLY A 167 3.53 -4.29 14.64
C GLY A 167 3.04 -3.97 13.23
N SER A 168 1.83 -3.40 13.13
CA SER A 168 1.20 -2.91 11.90
C SER A 168 0.49 -1.57 12.10
N ASP A 169 0.98 -0.77 13.06
CA ASP A 169 0.42 0.51 13.50
C ASP A 169 0.80 1.71 12.62
N GLY A 170 1.44 1.45 11.48
CA GLY A 170 1.83 2.45 10.49
C GLY A 170 3.09 3.22 10.89
N TYR A 171 3.34 4.37 10.25
CA TYR A 171 4.49 5.20 10.56
C TYR A 171 4.03 6.65 10.90
N PRO A 172 4.57 7.28 11.97
CA PRO A 172 5.52 6.73 12.95
C PRO A 172 4.90 5.62 13.81
N SER A 173 5.68 4.54 14.09
CA SER A 173 5.23 3.36 14.81
C SER A 173 5.61 3.41 16.28
N SER A 174 4.62 3.34 17.16
CA SER A 174 4.80 3.22 18.60
C SER A 174 5.28 1.81 18.98
N SER A 175 4.73 0.77 18.34
CA SER A 175 5.08 -0.62 18.61
C SER A 175 6.54 -0.92 18.24
N ALA A 176 7.00 -0.47 17.09
CA ALA A 176 8.38 -0.61 16.64
C ALA A 176 9.36 0.13 17.57
N LYS A 177 9.00 1.37 17.98
CA LYS A 177 9.81 2.15 18.92
C LYS A 177 9.94 1.44 20.27
N LYS A 178 8.84 0.94 20.85
CA LYS A 178 8.85 0.17 22.11
C LYS A 178 9.64 -1.12 22.01
N ALA A 179 9.62 -1.79 20.85
CA ALA A 179 10.47 -2.94 20.58
C ALA A 179 11.94 -2.56 20.31
N GLY A 180 12.29 -1.26 20.27
CA GLY A 180 13.64 -0.79 19.99
C GLY A 180 14.10 -1.09 18.55
N ILE A 181 13.16 -1.09 17.58
CA ILE A 181 13.49 -1.13 16.16
C ILE A 181 13.82 0.29 15.70
N GLN A 182 14.97 0.43 15.09
CA GLN A 182 15.44 1.69 14.51
C GLN A 182 15.07 1.75 13.03
N HIS A 183 14.59 2.93 12.59
CA HIS A 183 14.31 3.21 11.18
C HIS A 183 15.34 4.21 10.63
N ILE A 184 15.69 4.03 9.37
CA ILE A 184 16.42 5.00 8.56
C ILE A 184 15.36 5.78 7.79
N ASN A 185 15.37 7.10 7.94
CA ASN A 185 14.42 7.99 7.31
C ASN A 185 15.14 8.88 6.30
N TYR A 186 14.59 8.95 5.10
CA TYR A 186 15.03 9.86 4.05
C TYR A 186 13.85 10.71 3.61
N SER A 187 13.93 12.02 3.77
CA SER A 187 12.92 12.95 3.27
C SER A 187 13.22 13.30 1.82
N TYR A 188 12.21 13.22 0.96
CA TYR A 188 12.33 13.69 -0.43
C TYR A 188 12.12 15.20 -0.57
N ASN A 189 11.79 15.89 0.52
CA ASN A 189 11.37 17.30 0.51
C ASN A 189 10.18 17.56 -0.42
N GLN A 190 9.31 16.56 -0.54
CA GLN A 190 8.11 16.56 -1.36
C GLN A 190 6.89 16.25 -0.50
N SER A 191 5.73 16.75 -0.94
CA SER A 191 4.43 16.43 -0.36
C SER A 191 3.44 16.09 -1.47
N SER A 192 2.54 15.13 -1.21
CA SER A 192 1.47 14.76 -2.13
C SER A 192 0.14 15.29 -1.64
N ILE A 193 -0.59 15.97 -2.53
CA ILE A 193 -1.98 16.32 -2.35
C ILE A 193 -2.83 15.24 -2.97
N VAL A 194 -3.80 14.72 -2.22
CA VAL A 194 -4.69 13.64 -2.67
C VAL A 194 -6.15 14.05 -2.52
N GLY A 195 -6.99 13.50 -3.38
CA GLY A 195 -8.42 13.73 -3.36
C GLY A 195 -9.15 12.91 -4.42
N ILE A 196 -10.46 13.14 -4.49
CA ILE A 196 -11.35 12.54 -5.49
C ILE A 196 -12.12 13.67 -6.15
N PHE A 197 -12.24 13.60 -7.48
CA PHE A 197 -13.07 14.52 -8.26
C PHE A 197 -14.00 13.76 -9.21
N LYS A 198 -15.14 14.36 -9.50
CA LYS A 198 -16.04 13.98 -10.59
C LYS A 198 -15.60 14.69 -11.87
N HIS A 199 -15.91 14.09 -13.01
CA HIS A 199 -15.54 14.65 -14.31
C HIS A 199 -16.61 14.36 -15.36
N GLU A 200 -16.61 15.16 -16.41
CA GLU A 200 -17.58 15.12 -17.49
C GLU A 200 -17.24 14.00 -18.50
N ILE A 201 -16.00 13.99 -19.00
CA ILE A 201 -15.54 13.03 -20.01
C ILE A 201 -15.13 11.70 -19.34
N PRO A 202 -15.72 10.54 -19.72
CA PRO A 202 -15.40 9.24 -19.14
C PRO A 202 -13.90 8.92 -19.17
N HIS A 203 -13.41 8.19 -18.15
CA HIS A 203 -11.99 7.82 -18.01
C HIS A 203 -11.59 6.58 -18.82
N GLU A 204 -12.55 5.82 -19.38
CA GLU A 204 -12.30 4.65 -20.23
C GLU A 204 -11.31 3.64 -19.58
N SER A 205 -11.40 3.44 -18.28
CA SER A 205 -10.50 2.57 -17.50
C SER A 205 -9.00 2.93 -17.62
N GLU A 206 -8.70 4.17 -18.03
CA GLU A 206 -7.34 4.68 -18.19
C GLU A 206 -6.83 5.34 -16.90
N ALA A 207 -5.70 4.85 -16.37
CA ALA A 207 -4.89 5.56 -15.39
C ALA A 207 -3.84 6.41 -16.13
N VAL A 208 -3.64 7.64 -15.66
CA VAL A 208 -2.69 8.58 -16.28
C VAL A 208 -1.68 9.05 -15.24
N GLN A 209 -0.40 8.98 -15.59
CA GLN A 209 0.67 9.58 -14.79
C GLN A 209 1.42 10.60 -15.63
N ILE A 210 1.39 11.86 -15.21
CA ILE A 210 2.09 12.95 -15.86
C ILE A 210 3.28 13.34 -15.00
N PHE A 211 4.46 13.34 -15.57
CA PHE A 211 5.68 13.82 -14.93
C PHE A 211 5.85 15.30 -15.23
N LEU A 212 5.47 16.14 -14.26
CA LEU A 212 5.64 17.59 -14.31
C LEU A 212 7.01 17.96 -13.74
N PRO A 213 7.55 19.14 -14.07
CA PRO A 213 8.82 19.62 -13.50
C PRO A 213 8.82 19.70 -11.98
N SER A 214 7.68 20.03 -11.37
CA SER A 214 7.49 20.11 -9.92
C SER A 214 7.27 18.77 -9.23
N GLY A 215 7.02 17.70 -9.99
CA GLY A 215 6.75 16.34 -9.50
C GLY A 215 5.60 15.65 -10.24
N PRO A 216 5.37 14.36 -9.96
CA PRO A 216 4.38 13.56 -10.68
C PRO A 216 2.94 13.87 -10.25
N LEU A 217 2.03 13.90 -11.24
CA LEU A 217 0.59 13.90 -11.06
C LEU A 217 0.01 12.58 -11.59
N ALA A 218 -0.62 11.79 -10.72
CA ALA A 218 -1.37 10.60 -11.08
C ALA A 218 -2.88 10.87 -11.02
N ILE A 219 -3.62 10.45 -12.04
CA ILE A 219 -5.08 10.43 -12.09
C ILE A 219 -5.50 8.98 -12.30
N LEU A 220 -6.26 8.45 -11.35
CA LEU A 220 -6.59 7.04 -11.25
C LEU A 220 -8.12 6.87 -11.32
N PRO A 221 -8.65 6.02 -12.24
CA PRO A 221 -10.08 5.87 -12.44
C PRO A 221 -10.76 5.25 -11.22
N LEU A 222 -11.95 5.71 -10.89
CA LEU A 222 -12.86 5.13 -9.90
C LEU A 222 -14.20 4.82 -10.56
N SER A 223 -15.03 4.00 -9.92
CA SER A 223 -16.36 3.65 -10.46
C SER A 223 -17.18 4.88 -10.81
N GLY A 224 -17.76 4.87 -12.03
CA GLY A 224 -18.47 6.00 -12.62
C GLY A 224 -17.51 7.07 -13.18
N ASN A 225 -18.02 8.27 -13.44
CA ASN A 225 -17.20 9.39 -13.91
C ASN A 225 -16.48 10.07 -12.74
N ARG A 226 -15.62 9.30 -12.07
CA ARG A 226 -14.86 9.71 -10.87
C ARG A 226 -13.40 9.32 -11.02
N SER A 227 -12.52 10.12 -10.49
CA SER A 227 -11.10 9.79 -10.44
C SER A 227 -10.48 10.23 -9.12
N SER A 228 -9.54 9.43 -8.62
CA SER A 228 -8.65 9.84 -7.54
C SER A 228 -7.42 10.51 -8.15
N PHE A 229 -6.89 11.52 -7.47
CA PHE A 229 -5.63 12.13 -7.86
C PHE A 229 -4.60 12.05 -6.74
N VAL A 230 -3.33 11.94 -7.15
CA VAL A 230 -2.15 12.05 -6.30
C VAL A 230 -1.20 13.03 -6.97
N TRP A 231 -1.13 14.25 -6.45
CA TRP A 231 -0.30 15.30 -7.01
C TRP A 231 0.88 15.58 -6.08
N THR A 232 2.04 15.12 -6.47
CA THR A 232 3.28 15.29 -5.70
C THR A 232 4.04 16.50 -6.22
N ASN A 233 4.47 17.36 -5.31
CA ASN A 233 5.29 18.53 -5.61
C ASN A 233 6.36 18.73 -4.53
N GLU A 234 7.32 19.61 -4.76
CA GLU A 234 8.14 20.14 -3.68
C GLU A 234 7.27 20.70 -2.56
N THR A 235 7.69 20.54 -1.30
CA THR A 235 6.82 20.81 -0.15
C THR A 235 6.24 22.23 -0.16
N ASN A 236 7.04 23.24 -0.51
CA ASN A 236 6.56 24.64 -0.53
C ASN A 236 5.47 24.85 -1.59
N GLU A 237 5.65 24.28 -2.78
CA GLU A 237 4.67 24.35 -3.86
C GLU A 237 3.41 23.54 -3.54
N ALA A 238 3.55 22.36 -2.94
CA ALA A 238 2.42 21.59 -2.46
C ALA A 238 1.58 22.36 -1.43
N VAL A 239 2.22 23.09 -0.50
CA VAL A 239 1.53 23.94 0.48
C VAL A 239 0.79 25.08 -0.22
N ARG A 240 1.42 25.76 -1.21
CA ARG A 240 0.77 26.80 -2.00
C ARG A 240 -0.50 26.29 -2.68
N ILE A 241 -0.37 25.18 -3.43
CA ILE A 241 -1.49 24.57 -4.16
C ILE A 241 -2.59 24.08 -3.20
N PHE A 242 -2.22 23.46 -2.08
CA PHE A 242 -3.18 22.95 -1.09
C PHE A 242 -4.04 24.07 -0.47
N ASN A 243 -3.47 25.25 -0.27
CA ASN A 243 -4.16 26.39 0.33
C ASN A 243 -5.02 27.20 -0.66
N LEU A 244 -4.99 26.88 -1.95
CA LEU A 244 -5.91 27.48 -2.92
C LEU A 244 -7.36 27.13 -2.58
N ASN A 245 -8.28 28.05 -2.84
CA ASN A 245 -9.70 27.74 -2.84
C ASN A 245 -10.02 26.66 -3.89
N ASP A 246 -11.16 26.00 -3.77
CA ASP A 246 -11.47 24.84 -4.61
C ASP A 246 -11.54 25.19 -6.11
N LEU A 247 -12.01 26.38 -6.47
CA LEU A 247 -12.07 26.80 -7.87
C LEU A 247 -10.66 26.94 -8.48
N ASN A 248 -9.78 27.68 -7.82
CA ASN A 248 -8.42 27.88 -8.29
C ASN A 248 -7.61 26.59 -8.27
N PHE A 249 -7.81 25.75 -7.25
CA PHE A 249 -7.21 24.42 -7.18
C PHE A 249 -7.61 23.53 -8.37
N LEU A 250 -8.92 23.49 -8.69
CA LEU A 250 -9.44 22.70 -9.81
C LEU A 250 -8.92 23.22 -11.15
N ASN A 251 -8.80 24.54 -11.32
CA ASN A 251 -8.23 25.14 -12.53
C ASN A 251 -6.76 24.73 -12.71
N GLU A 252 -5.95 24.80 -11.64
CA GLU A 252 -4.56 24.36 -11.72
C GLU A 252 -4.45 22.84 -11.96
N LEU A 253 -5.25 22.04 -11.27
CA LEU A 253 -5.28 20.58 -11.46
C LEU A 253 -5.68 20.22 -12.89
N ASN A 254 -6.74 20.84 -13.42
CA ASN A 254 -7.23 20.57 -14.77
C ASN A 254 -6.21 21.00 -15.85
N THR A 255 -5.54 22.13 -15.65
CA THR A 255 -4.44 22.57 -16.52
C THR A 255 -3.26 21.59 -16.48
N ALA A 256 -2.83 21.19 -15.28
CA ALA A 256 -1.77 20.20 -15.10
C ALA A 256 -2.11 18.85 -15.75
N PHE A 257 -3.39 18.50 -15.77
CA PHE A 257 -3.93 17.30 -16.41
C PHE A 257 -4.31 17.50 -17.89
N GLN A 258 -4.02 18.68 -18.46
CA GLN A 258 -4.26 19.02 -19.87
C GLN A 258 -5.75 18.95 -20.28
N ASN A 259 -6.67 19.27 -19.38
CA ASN A 259 -8.13 19.31 -19.58
C ASN A 259 -8.74 17.99 -20.15
N ARG A 260 -8.09 16.83 -19.92
CA ARG A 260 -8.47 15.55 -20.52
C ARG A 260 -9.83 14.99 -20.06
N ARG A 261 -10.39 15.51 -18.98
CA ARG A 261 -11.68 15.03 -18.39
C ARG A 261 -12.82 16.04 -18.47
N GLY A 262 -12.63 17.12 -19.26
CA GLY A 262 -13.62 18.20 -19.37
C GLY A 262 -13.74 18.98 -18.05
N GLN A 263 -14.96 19.37 -17.68
CA GLN A 263 -15.19 20.00 -16.39
C GLN A 263 -15.01 19.02 -15.25
N ILE A 264 -14.34 19.48 -14.19
CA ILE A 264 -14.08 18.66 -12.99
C ILE A 264 -14.63 19.35 -11.74
N GLN A 265 -15.08 18.53 -10.77
CA GLN A 265 -15.62 19.00 -9.49
C GLN A 265 -15.07 18.16 -8.35
N LEU A 266 -14.55 18.78 -7.28
CA LEU A 266 -14.13 18.05 -6.08
C LEU A 266 -15.32 17.31 -5.45
N GLU A 267 -15.11 16.03 -5.17
CA GLU A 267 -16.05 15.19 -4.43
C GLU A 267 -15.61 14.99 -2.97
N SER A 268 -14.32 15.05 -2.72
CA SER A 268 -13.74 14.88 -1.39
C SER A 268 -12.97 16.11 -0.95
N LYS A 269 -12.76 16.26 0.37
CA LYS A 269 -11.78 17.24 0.87
C LYS A 269 -10.37 16.83 0.40
N LYS A 270 -9.56 17.84 0.07
CA LYS A 270 -8.13 17.65 -0.21
C LYS A 270 -7.41 17.20 1.07
N SER A 271 -6.43 16.33 0.95
CA SER A 271 -5.53 15.97 2.05
C SER A 271 -4.09 16.04 1.55
N MET A 272 -3.15 16.43 2.43
CA MET A 272 -1.74 16.54 2.07
C MET A 272 -0.87 15.70 3.00
N PHE A 273 0.11 15.01 2.44
CA PHE A 273 1.01 14.13 3.18
C PHE A 273 2.46 14.34 2.74
N PRO A 274 3.41 14.46 3.69
CA PRO A 274 4.84 14.50 3.37
C PRO A 274 5.31 13.14 2.84
N ILE A 275 6.17 13.19 1.84
CA ILE A 275 6.76 12.01 1.21
C ILE A 275 8.13 11.73 1.84
N SER A 276 8.28 10.51 2.33
CA SER A 276 9.54 10.03 2.89
C SER A 276 9.74 8.56 2.59
N LEU A 277 10.98 8.14 2.48
CA LEU A 277 11.38 6.74 2.52
C LEU A 277 11.72 6.40 3.97
N THR A 278 11.09 5.37 4.50
CA THR A 278 11.39 4.86 5.85
C THR A 278 11.63 3.36 5.76
N ILE A 279 12.80 2.91 6.20
CA ILE A 279 13.21 1.51 6.18
C ILE A 279 13.77 1.15 7.54
N PRO A 280 13.36 0.04 8.18
CA PRO A 280 13.93 -0.41 9.44
C PRO A 280 15.31 -1.05 9.21
N LYS A 281 16.21 -0.90 10.17
CA LYS A 281 17.47 -1.65 10.17
C LYS A 281 17.24 -3.16 10.30
N LYS A 282 16.17 -3.57 10.98
CA LYS A 282 15.72 -4.97 11.13
C LYS A 282 14.20 -4.99 11.24
N VAL A 283 13.55 -5.91 10.53
CA VAL A 283 12.09 -6.07 10.56
C VAL A 283 11.62 -7.00 11.71
N ILE A 284 12.56 -7.67 12.39
CA ILE A 284 12.26 -8.65 13.45
C ILE A 284 13.13 -8.43 14.70
N LYS A 285 12.59 -8.83 15.85
CA LYS A 285 13.29 -9.17 17.09
C LYS A 285 12.74 -10.50 17.62
N GLU A 286 13.26 -10.97 18.76
CA GLU A 286 12.64 -12.09 19.47
C GLU A 286 11.17 -11.78 19.73
N ARG A 287 10.25 -12.66 19.35
CA ARG A 287 8.80 -12.52 19.54
C ARG A 287 8.17 -11.21 19.03
N PHE A 288 8.84 -10.53 18.10
CA PHE A 288 8.34 -9.28 17.52
C PHE A 288 8.70 -9.16 16.05
N VAL A 289 7.72 -8.80 15.21
CA VAL A 289 7.88 -8.56 13.78
C VAL A 289 7.05 -7.36 13.35
N ILE A 290 7.53 -6.60 12.37
CA ILE A 290 6.80 -5.47 11.76
C ILE A 290 6.45 -5.75 10.30
N ILE A 291 5.29 -5.24 9.87
CA ILE A 291 4.76 -5.39 8.50
C ILE A 291 4.12 -4.10 7.99
N GLY A 292 3.95 -4.00 6.67
CA GLY A 292 3.30 -2.86 6.01
C GLY A 292 4.05 -1.55 6.24
N ASP A 293 3.32 -0.44 6.37
CA ASP A 293 3.90 0.90 6.55
C ASP A 293 4.74 1.04 7.83
N THR A 294 4.56 0.14 8.81
CA THR A 294 5.42 0.04 9.98
C THR A 294 6.81 -0.47 9.61
N ALA A 295 6.89 -1.38 8.65
CA ALA A 295 8.16 -1.91 8.14
C ALA A 295 8.75 -1.02 7.04
N HIS A 296 7.94 -0.51 6.12
CA HIS A 296 8.44 0.25 4.98
C HIS A 296 7.43 1.26 4.48
N LYS A 297 7.77 2.53 4.60
CA LYS A 297 7.06 3.62 3.94
C LYS A 297 7.86 3.99 2.70
N ILE A 298 7.29 3.77 1.53
CA ILE A 298 7.92 4.04 0.23
C ILE A 298 7.27 5.22 -0.49
N HIS A 299 7.93 5.74 -1.50
CA HIS A 299 7.36 6.78 -2.35
C HIS A 299 6.08 6.28 -3.04
N PRO A 300 4.98 7.06 -3.09
CA PRO A 300 3.69 6.62 -3.63
C PRO A 300 3.64 6.43 -5.15
N ILE A 301 4.78 6.46 -5.85
CA ILE A 301 4.86 6.18 -7.28
C ILE A 301 4.25 4.80 -7.56
N ALA A 302 3.30 4.77 -8.48
CA ALA A 302 2.56 3.57 -8.90
C ALA A 302 1.70 2.88 -7.83
N GLY A 303 1.39 3.52 -6.69
CA GLY A 303 0.46 2.98 -5.68
C GLY A 303 0.89 1.66 -5.03
N GLN A 304 2.19 1.36 -4.94
CA GLN A 304 2.71 0.05 -4.51
C GLN A 304 2.68 -0.19 -3.00
N GLY A 305 2.46 0.84 -2.15
CA GLY A 305 2.58 0.70 -0.69
C GLY A 305 1.70 -0.39 -0.10
N LEU A 306 0.40 -0.39 -0.42
CA LEU A 306 -0.53 -1.42 0.09
C LEU A 306 -0.19 -2.81 -0.47
N ASN A 307 0.14 -2.93 -1.75
CA ASN A 307 0.50 -4.22 -2.36
C ASN A 307 1.75 -4.83 -1.71
N LEU A 308 2.73 -4.01 -1.36
CA LEU A 308 3.92 -4.44 -0.62
C LEU A 308 3.55 -4.94 0.79
N GLY A 309 2.65 -4.23 1.50
CA GLY A 309 2.11 -4.66 2.79
C GLY A 309 1.28 -5.95 2.71
N ILE A 310 0.50 -6.16 1.65
CA ILE A 310 -0.23 -7.41 1.40
C ILE A 310 0.75 -8.56 1.14
N ARG A 311 1.86 -8.30 0.47
CA ARG A 311 2.93 -9.29 0.26
C ARG A 311 3.62 -9.65 1.58
N ASP A 312 3.81 -8.70 2.50
CA ASP A 312 4.28 -9.00 3.87
C ASP A 312 3.33 -9.93 4.60
N VAL A 313 2.02 -9.62 4.53
CA VAL A 313 0.97 -10.46 5.12
C VAL A 313 1.04 -11.88 4.60
N ALA A 314 1.12 -12.06 3.28
CA ALA A 314 1.16 -13.38 2.66
C ALA A 314 2.40 -14.17 3.08
N ALA A 315 3.58 -13.54 3.05
CA ALA A 315 4.84 -14.19 3.42
C ALA A 315 4.89 -14.53 4.93
N LEU A 316 4.49 -13.59 5.81
CA LEU A 316 4.48 -13.84 7.24
C LEU A 316 3.46 -14.92 7.62
N ALA A 317 2.25 -14.87 7.06
CA ALA A 317 1.23 -15.89 7.33
C ALA A 317 1.71 -17.28 6.89
N GLU A 318 2.31 -17.41 5.71
CA GLU A 318 2.84 -18.70 5.23
C GLU A 318 3.91 -19.24 6.17
N VAL A 319 4.88 -18.41 6.58
CA VAL A 319 5.93 -18.81 7.53
C VAL A 319 5.34 -19.25 8.88
N LEU A 320 4.43 -18.46 9.46
CA LEU A 320 3.88 -18.77 10.78
C LEU A 320 3.01 -20.03 10.77
N ILE A 321 2.17 -20.21 9.74
CA ILE A 321 1.27 -21.36 9.64
C ILE A 321 2.07 -22.66 9.41
N LEU A 322 3.05 -22.64 8.51
CA LEU A 322 3.89 -23.81 8.24
C LEU A 322 4.73 -24.16 9.46
N SER A 323 5.37 -23.19 10.12
CA SER A 323 6.15 -23.41 11.33
C SER A 323 5.29 -23.97 12.47
N ARG A 324 4.07 -23.47 12.65
CA ARG A 324 3.14 -24.03 13.65
C ARG A 324 2.76 -25.48 13.36
N ARG A 325 2.52 -25.84 12.09
CA ARG A 325 2.21 -27.23 11.71
C ARG A 325 3.36 -28.18 11.99
N LEU A 326 4.59 -27.67 11.97
CA LEU A 326 5.80 -28.42 12.33
C LEU A 326 6.07 -28.41 13.85
N GLY A 327 5.23 -27.78 14.67
CA GLY A 327 5.43 -27.65 16.11
C GLY A 327 6.52 -26.66 16.52
N GLU A 328 7.00 -25.82 15.58
CA GLU A 328 7.99 -24.78 15.88
C GLU A 328 7.37 -23.63 16.67
N ASP A 329 8.17 -23.00 17.51
CA ASP A 329 7.77 -21.77 18.24
C ASP A 329 7.69 -20.58 17.27
N ILE A 330 6.46 -20.15 16.94
CA ILE A 330 6.18 -19.07 15.98
C ILE A 330 6.77 -17.71 16.39
N GLY A 331 7.06 -17.52 17.69
CA GLY A 331 7.69 -16.28 18.20
C GLY A 331 9.20 -16.33 18.15
N SER A 332 9.81 -17.49 17.92
CA SER A 332 11.26 -17.65 17.92
C SER A 332 11.92 -16.85 16.80
N LYS A 333 13.11 -16.32 17.10
CA LYS A 333 13.91 -15.61 16.11
C LYS A 333 14.26 -16.48 14.90
N LEU A 334 14.36 -17.81 15.09
CA LEU A 334 14.63 -18.77 14.02
C LEU A 334 13.50 -18.73 12.98
N VAL A 335 12.25 -18.82 13.42
CA VAL A 335 11.07 -18.75 12.55
C VAL A 335 10.94 -17.38 11.90
N LEU A 336 11.07 -16.30 12.67
CA LEU A 336 10.94 -14.93 12.15
C LEU A 336 12.06 -14.58 11.16
N ASN A 337 13.25 -15.17 11.27
CA ASN A 337 14.31 -15.00 10.28
C ASN A 337 13.93 -15.57 8.91
N LYS A 338 13.09 -16.62 8.81
CA LYS A 338 12.59 -17.14 7.53
C LYS A 338 11.84 -16.01 6.79
N TYR A 339 10.93 -15.32 7.49
CA TYR A 339 10.21 -14.14 6.97
C TYR A 339 11.15 -13.01 6.58
N SER A 340 12.05 -12.61 7.49
CA SER A 340 12.97 -11.49 7.26
C SER A 340 13.84 -11.69 6.02
N LYS A 341 14.42 -12.90 5.85
CA LYS A 341 15.23 -13.23 4.68
C LYS A 341 14.42 -13.18 3.39
N TRP A 342 13.20 -13.72 3.42
CA TRP A 342 12.30 -13.70 2.26
C TRP A 342 11.97 -12.29 1.81
N ARG A 343 11.59 -11.41 2.78
CA ARG A 343 11.16 -10.05 2.45
C ARG A 343 12.28 -9.07 2.10
N ASN A 344 13.49 -9.29 2.63
CA ASN A 344 14.60 -8.35 2.40
C ASN A 344 14.92 -8.17 0.90
N LEU A 345 14.92 -9.24 0.12
CA LEU A 345 15.19 -9.17 -1.32
C LEU A 345 14.10 -8.40 -2.05
N ASP A 346 12.83 -8.71 -1.78
CA ASP A 346 11.69 -8.07 -2.39
C ASP A 346 11.62 -6.56 -2.10
N VAL A 347 11.75 -6.19 -0.81
CA VAL A 347 11.70 -4.78 -0.38
C VAL A 347 12.84 -3.99 -1.02
N THR A 348 14.05 -4.56 -1.05
CA THR A 348 15.22 -3.90 -1.67
C THR A 348 14.97 -3.63 -3.16
N SER A 349 14.39 -4.58 -3.88
CA SER A 349 14.06 -4.42 -5.31
C SER A 349 13.04 -3.31 -5.54
N VAL A 350 11.96 -3.27 -4.75
CA VAL A 350 10.91 -2.23 -4.86
C VAL A 350 11.47 -0.85 -4.49
N VAL A 351 12.26 -0.75 -3.42
CA VAL A 351 12.90 0.50 -3.01
C VAL A 351 13.88 1.00 -4.09
N PHE A 352 14.69 0.11 -4.65
CA PHE A 352 15.59 0.46 -5.74
C PHE A 352 14.81 0.98 -6.95
N PHE A 353 13.76 0.26 -7.36
CA PHE A 353 12.91 0.63 -8.50
C PHE A 353 12.22 1.97 -8.30
N THR A 354 11.60 2.20 -7.13
CA THR A 354 10.90 3.46 -6.85
C THR A 354 11.84 4.65 -6.75
N ASN A 355 13.03 4.47 -6.14
CA ASN A 355 14.05 5.52 -6.09
C ASN A 355 14.64 5.82 -7.48
N PHE A 356 14.88 4.77 -8.28
CA PHE A 356 15.38 4.90 -9.64
C PHE A 356 14.34 5.64 -10.51
N ALA A 357 13.07 5.24 -10.45
CA ALA A 357 11.99 5.92 -11.16
C ALA A 357 11.89 7.40 -10.72
N ASN A 358 11.89 7.68 -9.41
CA ASN A 358 11.85 9.05 -8.92
C ASN A 358 13.03 9.89 -9.43
N LYS A 359 14.26 9.37 -9.38
CA LYS A 359 15.46 10.08 -9.88
C LYS A 359 15.43 10.33 -11.39
N ILE A 360 14.93 9.36 -12.16
CA ILE A 360 14.78 9.49 -13.61
C ILE A 360 13.80 10.61 -13.94
N PHE A 361 12.65 10.58 -13.30
CA PHE A 361 11.53 11.46 -13.66
C PHE A 361 11.57 12.83 -13.00
N SER A 362 12.35 13.04 -11.92
CA SER A 362 12.55 14.34 -11.29
C SER A 362 13.79 15.11 -11.77
N ASN A 363 14.63 14.54 -12.67
CA ASN A 363 15.83 15.20 -13.16
C ASN A 363 15.70 15.57 -14.63
N ASP A 364 15.44 16.86 -14.90
CA ASP A 364 15.29 17.40 -16.26
C ASP A 364 16.43 17.04 -17.22
N ASN A 365 17.66 16.96 -16.72
CA ASN A 365 18.83 16.61 -17.55
C ASN A 365 18.86 15.12 -17.92
N PHE A 366 18.38 14.25 -17.04
CA PHE A 366 18.30 12.82 -17.31
C PHE A 366 17.12 12.51 -18.24
N LEU A 367 15.96 13.15 -18.02
CA LEU A 367 14.79 13.05 -18.92
C LEU A 367 15.13 13.53 -20.33
N LYS A 368 15.86 14.65 -20.47
CA LYS A 368 16.33 15.12 -21.78
C LYS A 368 17.25 14.11 -22.45
N LYS A 369 18.20 13.51 -21.73
CA LYS A 369 19.09 12.47 -22.27
C LYS A 369 18.35 11.17 -22.59
N PHE A 370 17.36 10.78 -21.80
CA PHE A 370 16.61 9.55 -21.99
C PHE A 370 15.52 9.74 -23.07
N ALA A 371 14.87 10.91 -23.15
CA ALA A 371 13.86 11.23 -24.17
C ALA A 371 14.47 11.46 -25.56
N THR A 372 15.68 12.01 -25.64
CA THR A 372 16.42 12.17 -26.91
C THR A 372 17.20 10.91 -27.32
N GLY A 373 17.29 9.91 -26.44
CA GLY A 373 18.08 8.70 -26.63
C GLY A 373 17.25 7.49 -27.05
N ILE A 374 17.93 6.52 -27.60
CA ILE A 374 17.50 5.19 -28.04
C ILE A 374 16.66 4.44 -26.97
N GLY A 375 16.73 4.85 -25.68
CA GLY A 375 16.14 4.14 -24.55
C GLY A 375 14.59 4.08 -24.57
N PHE A 376 13.88 5.20 -24.87
CA PHE A 376 12.41 5.19 -24.92
C PHE A 376 11.88 4.47 -26.13
N LYS A 377 12.55 4.59 -27.27
CA LYS A 377 12.18 3.86 -28.49
C LYS A 377 12.32 2.35 -28.27
N LEU A 378 13.41 1.91 -27.64
CA LEU A 378 13.63 0.53 -27.24
C LEU A 378 12.59 0.04 -26.21
N LEU A 379 12.24 0.85 -25.22
CA LEU A 379 11.18 0.52 -24.25
C LEU A 379 9.80 0.40 -24.92
N ASN A 380 9.51 1.28 -25.87
CA ASN A 380 8.20 1.28 -26.54
C ASN A 380 8.06 0.14 -27.55
N GLU A 381 9.14 -0.30 -28.17
CA GLU A 381 9.17 -1.36 -29.16
C GLU A 381 9.42 -2.76 -28.56
N SER A 382 10.04 -2.84 -27.37
CA SER A 382 10.37 -4.13 -26.76
C SER A 382 9.23 -4.68 -25.90
N LYS A 383 8.49 -5.65 -26.45
CA LYS A 383 7.48 -6.43 -25.70
C LYS A 383 8.07 -7.10 -24.45
N THR A 384 9.31 -7.57 -24.52
CA THR A 384 9.99 -8.25 -23.41
C THR A 384 10.20 -7.34 -22.21
N ILE A 385 10.64 -6.10 -22.45
CA ILE A 385 10.85 -5.12 -21.36
C ILE A 385 9.51 -4.69 -20.77
N LYS A 386 8.50 -4.40 -21.61
CA LYS A 386 7.14 -4.10 -21.14
C LYS A 386 6.58 -5.23 -20.27
N ASN A 387 6.70 -6.48 -20.72
CA ASN A 387 6.26 -7.65 -19.96
C ASN A 387 6.97 -7.78 -18.60
N TYR A 388 8.27 -7.48 -18.54
CA TYR A 388 9.01 -7.47 -17.30
C TYR A 388 8.45 -6.42 -16.32
N PHE A 389 8.24 -5.17 -16.78
CA PHE A 389 7.65 -4.12 -15.94
C PHE A 389 6.23 -4.47 -15.46
N ILE A 390 5.41 -5.05 -16.33
CA ILE A 390 4.05 -5.49 -15.98
C ILE A 390 4.10 -6.64 -14.98
N SER A 391 4.98 -7.62 -15.15
CA SER A 391 5.12 -8.73 -14.21
C SER A 391 5.57 -8.27 -12.83
N GLU A 392 6.52 -7.33 -12.77
CA GLU A 392 6.95 -6.73 -11.50
C GLU A 392 5.81 -5.95 -10.84
N ALA A 393 5.12 -5.10 -11.60
CA ALA A 393 3.98 -4.32 -11.13
C ALA A 393 2.78 -5.20 -10.71
N SER A 394 2.59 -6.37 -11.35
CA SER A 394 1.53 -7.33 -11.01
C SER A 394 1.72 -7.99 -9.63
N GLY A 395 2.90 -7.87 -9.03
CA GLY A 395 3.25 -8.52 -7.76
C GLY A 395 3.48 -10.03 -7.88
N LEU A 396 3.68 -10.53 -9.11
CA LEU A 396 3.88 -11.94 -9.43
C LEU A 396 5.31 -12.23 -9.92
N SER A 397 6.29 -11.45 -9.47
CA SER A 397 7.71 -11.65 -9.73
C SER A 397 8.46 -12.19 -8.50
N GLY A 398 9.61 -12.82 -8.73
CA GLY A 398 10.48 -13.35 -7.68
C GLY A 398 9.90 -14.58 -6.96
N ASP A 399 10.28 -14.76 -5.69
CA ASP A 399 9.76 -15.84 -4.84
C ASP A 399 8.43 -15.42 -4.22
N ILE A 400 7.34 -15.87 -4.83
CA ILE A 400 5.98 -15.42 -4.57
C ILE A 400 5.32 -16.30 -3.50
N PRO A 401 4.78 -15.73 -2.39
CA PRO A 401 3.96 -16.46 -1.43
C PRO A 401 2.76 -17.16 -2.07
N LYS A 402 2.37 -18.34 -1.55
CA LYS A 402 1.27 -19.15 -2.09
C LYS A 402 -0.04 -18.39 -2.24
N LEU A 403 -0.40 -17.58 -1.24
CA LEU A 403 -1.63 -16.78 -1.29
C LEU A 403 -1.67 -15.80 -2.46
N LEU A 404 -0.52 -15.21 -2.83
CA LEU A 404 -0.44 -14.32 -3.99
C LEU A 404 -0.49 -15.07 -5.32
N LYS A 405 -0.11 -16.37 -5.33
CA LYS A 405 -0.29 -17.26 -6.49
C LYS A 405 -1.73 -17.75 -6.65
N GLY A 406 -2.63 -17.44 -5.71
CA GLY A 406 -3.98 -17.96 -5.69
C GLY A 406 -4.11 -19.34 -5.05
N CYS A 407 -3.11 -19.80 -4.27
CA CYS A 407 -3.10 -21.08 -3.59
C CYS A 407 -3.35 -20.91 -2.09
N LYS A 408 -4.19 -21.77 -1.50
CA LYS A 408 -4.40 -21.81 -0.04
C LYS A 408 -3.15 -22.30 0.69
N LEU A 409 -3.01 -21.93 1.97
CA LEU A 409 -1.95 -22.36 2.87
C LEU A 409 -2.24 -23.72 3.50
#